data_32a3bf9b9ea8c20b6f29b216497f7a52
#
_entry.id   32a3bf9b9ea8c20b6f29b216497f7a52
#
_cell.length_a   1.000
_cell.length_b   1.000
_cell.length_c   1.000
_cell.angle_alpha   90.00
_cell.angle_beta   90.00
_cell.angle_gamma   90.00
#
_symmetry.space_group_name_H-M   'P 1'
#
loop_
_entity.id
_entity.type
_entity.pdbx_description
1 polymer ?
#
loop_
_entity_poly.entity_id
_entity_poly.type
_entity_poly.pdbx_seq_one_letter_code
_entity_poly.pdbx_strand_id
1 'polypeptide(L)'
;KYYYPVEYMAALITSVIDNAGKTSEYILVTRNMGIQILPPDINEGNVGFSVSGDAIRYALTAIKNVGRPVIEGIVAERKEHGPFTNLKDFVIRTAERDVNKRAVENFIKAGAFDSLGGNRRQYISIYSQVIDGIQKDRKNNMAGQISLFDIADEEDKKDYELKAEIAF
;
A
#
# COMPACT_ATOMS: atom_id res chain seq x y z
N LYS A 1 28.25 8.88 3.10
CA LYS A 1 28.50 7.44 3.32
C LYS A 1 29.09 7.15 4.69
N TYR A 2 30.08 7.92 5.16
CA TYR A 2 30.81 7.62 6.39
C TYR A 2 30.03 7.98 7.66
N TYR A 3 29.39 9.16 7.70
CA TYR A 3 28.67 9.67 8.88
C TYR A 3 27.19 9.33 8.91
N TYR A 4 26.55 9.15 7.73
CA TYR A 4 25.13 8.89 7.58
C TYR A 4 24.92 7.77 6.54
N PRO A 5 25.30 6.52 6.86
CA PRO A 5 25.27 5.44 5.88
C PRO A 5 23.87 5.06 5.45
N VAL A 6 22.89 5.15 6.34
CA VAL A 6 21.49 4.79 6.07
C VAL A 6 20.86 5.80 5.10
N GLU A 7 21.01 7.09 5.37
CA GLU A 7 20.51 8.19 4.53
C GLU A 7 21.19 8.18 3.16
N TYR A 8 22.51 7.97 3.15
CA TYR A 8 23.28 7.87 1.92
C TYR A 8 22.78 6.72 1.03
N MET A 9 22.58 5.53 1.59
CA MET A 9 22.12 4.37 0.83
C MET A 9 20.67 4.51 0.39
N ALA A 10 19.79 5.10 1.20
CA ALA A 10 18.42 5.41 0.82
C ALA A 10 18.37 6.36 -0.39
N ALA A 11 19.18 7.43 -0.37
CA ALA A 11 19.29 8.37 -1.49
C ALA A 11 19.89 7.70 -2.74
N LEU A 12 20.93 6.89 -2.57
CA LEU A 12 21.60 6.19 -3.67
C LEU A 12 20.65 5.19 -4.36
N ILE A 13 19.93 4.36 -3.61
CA ILE A 13 18.95 3.41 -4.17
C ILE A 13 17.82 4.17 -4.88
N THR A 14 17.36 5.27 -4.29
CA THR A 14 16.32 6.12 -4.91
C THR A 14 16.78 6.71 -6.24
N SER A 15 18.06 7.11 -6.36
CA SER A 15 18.59 7.71 -7.60
C SER A 15 18.61 6.74 -8.79
N VAL A 16 18.54 5.45 -8.55
CA VAL A 16 18.56 4.40 -9.57
C VAL A 16 17.25 3.59 -9.63
N ILE A 17 16.18 4.08 -9.01
CA ILE A 17 14.92 3.34 -8.83
C ILE A 17 14.31 2.86 -10.15
N ASP A 18 14.52 3.58 -11.23
CA ASP A 18 14.02 3.24 -12.57
C ASP A 18 14.86 2.14 -13.24
N ASN A 19 16.00 1.77 -12.67
CA ASN A 19 16.85 0.67 -13.12
C ASN A 19 16.81 -0.49 -12.14
N ALA A 20 15.95 -1.49 -12.42
CA ALA A 20 15.73 -2.62 -11.53
C ALA A 20 17.01 -3.41 -11.19
N GLY A 21 17.95 -3.53 -12.14
CA GLY A 21 19.24 -4.21 -11.92
C GLY A 21 20.10 -3.47 -10.90
N LYS A 22 20.31 -2.17 -11.08
CA LYS A 22 21.08 -1.34 -10.15
C LYS A 22 20.39 -1.21 -8.79
N THR A 23 19.07 -1.09 -8.77
CA THR A 23 18.29 -1.07 -7.54
C THR A 23 18.52 -2.34 -6.73
N SER A 24 18.45 -3.51 -7.36
CA SER A 24 18.71 -4.80 -6.70
C SER A 24 20.15 -4.93 -6.21
N GLU A 25 21.12 -4.48 -7.01
CA GLU A 25 22.54 -4.46 -6.63
C GLU A 25 22.77 -3.61 -5.38
N TYR A 26 22.27 -2.38 -5.36
CA TYR A 26 22.46 -1.49 -4.20
C TYR A 26 21.68 -1.92 -2.96
N ILE A 27 20.53 -2.58 -3.12
CA ILE A 27 19.84 -3.24 -2.01
C ILE A 27 20.73 -4.33 -1.40
N LEU A 28 21.38 -5.15 -2.23
CA LEU A 28 22.29 -6.18 -1.74
C LEU A 28 23.50 -5.58 -1.02
N VAL A 29 24.12 -4.55 -1.60
CA VAL A 29 25.21 -3.80 -0.96
C VAL A 29 24.79 -3.24 0.40
N THR A 30 23.61 -2.66 0.48
CA THR A 30 23.03 -2.09 1.71
C THR A 30 22.87 -3.17 2.79
N ARG A 31 22.34 -4.33 2.43
CA ARG A 31 22.21 -5.47 3.34
C ARG A 31 23.57 -5.97 3.84
N ASN A 32 24.57 -6.03 2.95
CA ASN A 32 25.93 -6.43 3.31
C ASN A 32 26.62 -5.42 4.25
N MET A 33 26.14 -4.17 4.26
CA MET A 33 26.55 -3.15 5.25
C MET A 33 25.87 -3.32 6.62
N GLY A 34 25.00 -4.31 6.78
CA GLY A 34 24.22 -4.53 8.00
C GLY A 34 22.97 -3.64 8.13
N ILE A 35 22.61 -2.88 7.08
CA ILE A 35 21.42 -2.03 7.07
C ILE A 35 20.22 -2.85 6.60
N GLN A 36 19.19 -2.90 7.42
CA GLN A 36 17.96 -3.63 7.11
C GLN A 36 17.14 -2.88 6.06
N ILE A 37 16.59 -3.62 5.08
CA ILE A 37 15.59 -3.11 4.14
C ILE A 37 14.21 -3.63 4.57
N LEU A 38 13.36 -2.73 5.02
CA LEU A 38 11.99 -3.02 5.43
C LEU A 38 11.08 -3.15 4.20
N PRO A 39 10.06 -4.02 4.24
CA PRO A 39 9.12 -4.18 3.13
C PRO A 39 8.36 -2.87 2.86
N PRO A 40 7.74 -2.73 1.66
CA PRO A 40 6.88 -1.59 1.40
C PRO A 40 5.70 -1.57 2.37
N ASP A 41 5.26 -0.38 2.75
CA ASP A 41 4.14 -0.16 3.66
C ASP A 41 3.34 1.06 3.21
N ILE A 42 2.02 0.92 3.14
CA ILE A 42 1.15 1.97 2.63
C ILE A 42 1.12 3.21 3.54
N ASN A 43 1.33 3.00 4.84
CA ASN A 43 1.32 4.05 5.85
C ASN A 43 2.70 4.68 6.12
N GLU A 44 3.79 3.94 5.89
CA GLU A 44 5.15 4.42 6.14
C GLU A 44 5.97 4.65 4.87
N GLY A 45 5.65 3.94 3.78
CA GLY A 45 6.37 4.04 2.51
C GLY A 45 6.24 5.42 1.86
N ASN A 46 7.25 5.82 1.13
CA ASN A 46 7.30 7.08 0.38
C ASN A 46 7.53 6.82 -1.12
N VAL A 47 7.58 7.90 -1.88
CA VAL A 47 7.88 7.86 -3.32
C VAL A 47 9.24 7.20 -3.55
N GLY A 48 10.27 7.59 -2.80
CA GLY A 48 11.60 6.98 -2.80
C GLY A 48 11.84 6.06 -1.61
N PHE A 49 12.98 5.37 -1.59
CA PHE A 49 13.49 4.70 -0.40
C PHE A 49 13.74 5.72 0.70
N SER A 50 13.28 5.44 1.89
CA SER A 50 13.32 6.38 3.00
C SER A 50 13.86 5.75 4.28
N VAL A 51 14.47 6.58 5.13
CA VAL A 51 14.98 6.14 6.42
C VAL A 51 13.84 5.86 7.38
N SER A 52 13.90 4.75 8.09
CA SER A 52 12.97 4.33 9.13
C SER A 52 13.78 3.78 10.32
N GLY A 53 14.11 4.66 11.29
CA GLY A 53 15.09 4.33 12.33
C GLY A 53 16.46 4.05 11.75
N ASP A 54 17.04 2.90 12.07
CA ASP A 54 18.34 2.42 11.55
C ASP A 54 18.17 1.56 10.26
N ALA A 55 16.97 1.52 9.69
CA ALA A 55 16.64 0.74 8.51
C ALA A 55 16.18 1.64 7.35
N ILE A 56 16.03 1.05 6.17
CA ILE A 56 15.50 1.71 4.98
C ILE A 56 14.16 1.07 4.61
N ARG A 57 13.11 1.89 4.50
CA ARG A 57 11.80 1.48 4.00
C ARG A 57 11.80 1.41 2.48
N TYR A 58 11.27 0.33 1.93
CA TYR A 58 11.14 0.13 0.49
C TYR A 58 10.23 1.19 -0.15
N ALA A 59 10.66 1.74 -1.28
CA ALA A 59 9.91 2.76 -2.00
C ALA A 59 8.62 2.21 -2.61
N LEU A 60 7.51 2.94 -2.49
CA LEU A 60 6.24 2.53 -3.10
C LEU A 60 6.29 2.59 -4.64
N THR A 61 7.08 3.49 -5.22
CA THR A 61 7.25 3.57 -6.69
C THR A 61 8.04 2.40 -7.27
N ALA A 62 8.77 1.65 -6.46
CA ALA A 62 9.45 0.43 -6.90
C ALA A 62 8.49 -0.78 -7.03
N ILE A 63 7.23 -0.63 -6.62
CA ILE A 63 6.17 -1.62 -6.84
C ILE A 63 5.75 -1.55 -8.30
N LYS A 64 5.81 -2.69 -8.99
CA LYS A 64 5.49 -2.79 -10.43
C LYS A 64 4.05 -2.34 -10.73
N ASN A 65 3.87 -1.74 -11.88
CA ASN A 65 2.56 -1.33 -12.42
C ASN A 65 1.79 -0.31 -11.57
N VAL A 66 2.49 0.47 -10.76
CA VAL A 66 1.93 1.61 -10.03
C VAL A 66 2.71 2.85 -10.43
N GLY A 67 2.01 3.81 -11.02
CA GLY A 67 2.63 5.06 -11.50
C GLY A 67 3.05 5.99 -10.36
N ARG A 68 4.12 6.74 -10.56
CA ARG A 68 4.60 7.76 -9.61
C ARG A 68 3.50 8.75 -9.18
N PRO A 69 2.65 9.31 -10.09
CA PRO A 69 1.59 10.24 -9.68
C PRO A 69 0.58 9.62 -8.71
N VAL A 70 0.27 8.32 -8.88
CA VAL A 70 -0.60 7.58 -7.97
C VAL A 70 0.01 7.50 -6.58
N ILE A 71 1.30 7.19 -6.49
CA ILE A 71 2.02 7.12 -5.20
C ILE A 71 2.10 8.50 -4.55
N GLU A 72 2.40 9.54 -5.30
CA GLU A 72 2.43 10.92 -4.78
C GLU A 72 1.06 11.33 -4.22
N GLY A 73 -0.03 10.97 -4.91
CA GLY A 73 -1.39 11.16 -4.43
C GLY A 73 -1.70 10.42 -3.13
N ILE A 74 -1.29 9.15 -3.02
CA ILE A 74 -1.48 8.35 -1.81
C ILE A 74 -0.69 8.95 -0.64
N VAL A 75 0.56 9.35 -0.85
CA VAL A 75 1.40 9.96 0.19
C VAL A 75 0.84 11.32 0.64
N ALA A 76 0.35 12.14 -0.29
CA ALA A 76 -0.30 13.40 0.02
C ALA A 76 -1.57 13.19 0.87
N GLU A 77 -2.45 12.28 0.45
CA GLU A 77 -3.68 11.91 1.16
C GLU A 77 -3.39 11.48 2.61
N ARG A 78 -2.42 10.61 2.79
CA ARG A 78 -2.01 10.14 4.12
C ARG A 78 -1.44 11.27 4.99
N LYS A 79 -0.69 12.19 4.42
CA LYS A 79 -0.13 13.35 5.15
C LYS A 79 -1.21 14.33 5.60
N GLU A 80 -2.25 14.49 4.80
CA GLU A 80 -3.34 15.44 5.05
C GLU A 80 -4.37 14.87 6.04
N HIS A 81 -4.75 13.60 5.89
CA HIS A 81 -5.86 12.97 6.61
C HIS A 81 -5.43 11.83 7.55
N GLY A 82 -4.14 11.64 7.75
CA GLY A 82 -3.59 10.59 8.63
C GLY A 82 -3.48 9.21 7.96
N PRO A 83 -2.96 8.21 8.70
CA PRO A 83 -2.75 6.86 8.19
C PRO A 83 -4.05 6.19 7.76
N PHE A 84 -3.95 5.27 6.81
CA PHE A 84 -5.06 4.40 6.40
C PHE A 84 -5.30 3.34 7.48
N THR A 85 -6.56 3.07 7.79
CA THR A 85 -6.95 2.15 8.87
C THR A 85 -7.19 0.72 8.37
N ASN A 86 -7.71 0.58 7.15
CA ASN A 86 -7.99 -0.70 6.50
C ASN A 86 -8.06 -0.54 4.97
N LEU A 87 -8.26 -1.65 4.26
CA LEU A 87 -8.34 -1.65 2.80
C LEU A 87 -9.51 -0.81 2.27
N LYS A 88 -10.67 -0.85 2.93
CA LYS A 88 -11.87 -0.09 2.54
C LYS A 88 -11.61 1.41 2.67
N ASP A 89 -11.05 1.85 3.81
CA ASP A 89 -10.65 3.24 4.03
C ASP A 89 -9.68 3.72 2.97
N PHE A 90 -8.67 2.91 2.65
CA PHE A 90 -7.72 3.20 1.57
C PHE A 90 -8.43 3.40 0.23
N VAL A 91 -9.30 2.48 -0.18
CA VAL A 91 -9.99 2.56 -1.48
C VAL A 91 -10.93 3.77 -1.54
N ILE A 92 -11.67 4.07 -0.46
CA ILE A 92 -12.55 5.24 -0.40
C ILE A 92 -11.74 6.53 -0.56
N ARG A 93 -10.68 6.70 0.21
CA ARG A 93 -9.87 7.92 0.26
C ARG A 93 -9.03 8.13 -1.00
N THR A 94 -8.68 7.05 -1.69
CA THR A 94 -7.87 7.13 -2.92
C THR A 94 -8.70 7.00 -4.21
N ALA A 95 -10.02 6.91 -4.11
CA ALA A 95 -10.90 6.68 -5.26
C ALA A 95 -10.84 7.78 -6.35
N GLU A 96 -10.41 8.99 -6.01
CA GLU A 96 -10.24 10.12 -6.95
C GLU A 96 -8.81 10.26 -7.49
N ARG A 97 -7.91 9.36 -7.09
CA ARG A 97 -6.47 9.46 -7.37
C ARG A 97 -5.95 8.40 -8.36
N ASP A 98 -6.81 7.94 -9.27
CA ASP A 98 -6.50 6.94 -10.31
C ASP A 98 -5.94 5.61 -9.78
N VAL A 99 -6.24 5.26 -8.53
CA VAL A 99 -5.90 3.97 -7.94
C VAL A 99 -6.85 2.90 -8.49
N ASN A 100 -6.38 2.16 -9.49
CA ASN A 100 -7.16 1.10 -10.12
C ASN A 100 -6.98 -0.25 -9.41
N LYS A 101 -7.82 -1.23 -9.78
CA LYS A 101 -7.77 -2.59 -9.22
C LYS A 101 -6.39 -3.23 -9.33
N ARG A 102 -5.69 -3.02 -10.44
CA ARG A 102 -4.35 -3.57 -10.67
C ARG A 102 -3.31 -2.98 -9.72
N ALA A 103 -3.41 -1.69 -9.41
CA ALA A 103 -2.54 -1.04 -8.43
C ALA A 103 -2.77 -1.63 -7.03
N VAL A 104 -4.04 -1.77 -6.61
CA VAL A 104 -4.39 -2.37 -5.31
C VAL A 104 -3.89 -3.81 -5.21
N GLU A 105 -4.08 -4.62 -6.25
CA GLU A 105 -3.57 -6.00 -6.32
C GLU A 105 -2.04 -6.04 -6.15
N ASN A 106 -1.30 -5.15 -6.81
CA ASN A 106 0.15 -5.10 -6.69
C ASN A 106 0.60 -4.63 -5.30
N PHE A 107 -0.10 -3.70 -4.66
CA PHE A 107 0.15 -3.34 -3.26
C PHE A 107 -0.04 -4.52 -2.32
N ILE A 108 -1.12 -5.31 -2.50
CA ILE A 108 -1.37 -6.50 -1.69
C ILE A 108 -0.24 -7.53 -1.88
N LYS A 109 0.12 -7.85 -3.14
CA LYS A 109 1.19 -8.80 -3.47
C LYS A 109 2.54 -8.37 -2.93
N ALA A 110 2.84 -7.07 -2.95
CA ALA A 110 4.07 -6.51 -2.40
C ALA A 110 4.08 -6.48 -0.86
N GLY A 111 2.93 -6.68 -0.20
CA GLY A 111 2.80 -6.63 1.25
C GLY A 111 2.62 -5.23 1.82
N ALA A 112 2.28 -4.24 0.99
CA ALA A 112 2.12 -2.86 1.43
C ALA A 112 0.95 -2.66 2.41
N PHE A 113 0.01 -3.59 2.47
CA PHE A 113 -1.12 -3.58 3.39
C PHE A 113 -0.95 -4.50 4.61
N ASP A 114 0.20 -5.14 4.79
CA ASP A 114 0.42 -6.08 5.90
C ASP A 114 0.25 -5.40 7.28
N SER A 115 0.55 -4.10 7.39
CA SER A 115 0.36 -3.31 8.62
C SER A 115 -1.11 -3.00 8.94
N LEU A 116 -2.04 -3.22 8.02
CA LEU A 116 -3.47 -2.95 8.21
C LEU A 116 -4.23 -4.11 8.92
N GLY A 117 -3.52 -5.15 9.38
CA GLY A 117 -4.06 -6.20 10.23
C GLY A 117 -4.71 -7.40 9.52
N GLY A 118 -4.83 -7.39 8.18
CA GLY A 118 -5.30 -8.52 7.40
C GLY A 118 -4.15 -9.37 6.84
N ASN A 119 -4.47 -10.51 6.24
CA ASN A 119 -3.49 -11.27 5.49
C ASN A 119 -3.66 -11.08 3.97
N ARG A 120 -2.56 -11.27 3.23
CA ARG A 120 -2.52 -11.05 1.78
C ARG A 120 -3.51 -11.91 1.00
N ARG A 121 -3.74 -13.16 1.46
CA ARG A 121 -4.69 -14.08 0.81
C ARG A 121 -6.12 -13.58 0.95
N GLN A 122 -6.50 -13.10 2.12
CA GLN A 122 -7.80 -12.47 2.35
C GLN A 122 -7.96 -11.24 1.48
N TYR A 123 -6.99 -10.33 1.48
CA TYR A 123 -7.05 -9.13 0.65
C TYR A 123 -7.19 -9.45 -0.84
N ILE A 124 -6.45 -10.44 -1.37
CA ILE A 124 -6.55 -10.87 -2.77
C ILE A 124 -7.95 -11.44 -3.09
N SER A 125 -8.59 -12.13 -2.15
CA SER A 125 -9.92 -12.70 -2.40
C SER A 125 -11.03 -11.65 -2.47
N ILE A 126 -10.87 -10.51 -1.80
CA ILE A 126 -11.96 -9.54 -1.59
C ILE A 126 -11.74 -8.17 -2.25
N TYR A 127 -10.48 -7.80 -2.59
CA TYR A 127 -10.18 -6.44 -3.04
C TYR A 127 -11.04 -5.99 -4.24
N SER A 128 -11.33 -6.89 -5.16
CA SER A 128 -12.16 -6.58 -6.33
C SER A 128 -13.59 -6.24 -5.93
N GLN A 129 -14.18 -7.01 -5.00
CA GLN A 129 -15.53 -6.78 -4.50
C GLN A 129 -15.61 -5.46 -3.71
N VAL A 130 -14.60 -5.17 -2.90
CA VAL A 130 -14.51 -3.91 -2.15
C VAL A 130 -14.47 -2.71 -3.10
N ILE A 131 -13.65 -2.77 -4.14
CA ILE A 131 -13.55 -1.68 -5.12
C ILE A 131 -14.86 -1.53 -5.90
N ASP A 132 -15.45 -2.62 -6.38
CA ASP A 132 -16.70 -2.57 -7.14
C ASP A 132 -17.85 -2.06 -6.29
N GLY A 133 -17.92 -2.46 -5.01
CA GLY A 133 -18.90 -1.97 -4.06
C GLY A 133 -18.79 -0.45 -3.87
N ILE A 134 -17.60 0.06 -3.57
CA ILE A 134 -17.37 1.49 -3.37
C ILE A 134 -17.68 2.30 -4.63
N GLN A 135 -17.33 1.80 -5.83
CA GLN A 135 -17.65 2.47 -7.08
C GLN A 135 -19.17 2.50 -7.36
N LYS A 136 -19.88 1.43 -7.03
CA LYS A 136 -21.34 1.34 -7.16
C LYS A 136 -22.03 2.34 -6.22
N ASP A 137 -21.60 2.41 -4.97
CA ASP A 137 -22.15 3.34 -3.98
C ASP A 137 -21.91 4.79 -4.35
N ARG A 138 -20.72 5.14 -4.84
CA ARG A 138 -20.46 6.50 -5.34
C ARG A 138 -21.43 6.88 -6.47
N LYS A 139 -21.71 5.97 -7.40
CA LYS A 139 -22.69 6.20 -8.45
C LYS A 139 -24.11 6.37 -7.90
N ASN A 140 -24.47 5.57 -6.90
CA ASN A 140 -25.80 5.63 -6.27
C ASN A 140 -25.96 6.90 -5.42
N ASN A 141 -24.92 7.32 -4.67
CA ASN A 141 -24.95 8.54 -3.88
C ASN A 141 -25.00 9.81 -4.74
N MET A 142 -24.40 9.80 -5.92
CA MET A 142 -24.58 10.87 -6.91
C MET A 142 -26.01 10.93 -7.45
N ALA A 143 -26.76 9.84 -7.35
CA ALA A 143 -28.19 9.74 -7.73
C ALA A 143 -29.17 9.95 -6.56
N GLY A 144 -28.70 10.35 -5.36
CA GLY A 144 -29.54 10.72 -4.21
C GLY A 144 -30.15 9.55 -3.43
N GLN A 145 -29.59 8.35 -3.53
CA GLN A 145 -30.05 7.18 -2.75
C GLN A 145 -29.15 6.93 -1.53
N ILE A 146 -29.80 6.62 -0.40
CA ILE A 146 -29.15 6.28 0.88
C ILE A 146 -28.34 4.98 0.71
N SER A 147 -27.08 4.99 1.15
CA SER A 147 -26.12 3.90 1.00
C SER A 147 -26.58 2.62 1.72
N LEU A 148 -26.56 1.50 1.00
CA LEU A 148 -26.76 0.14 1.54
C LEU A 148 -25.58 -0.36 2.40
N PHE A 149 -24.50 0.42 2.53
CA PHE A 149 -23.26 0.01 3.19
C PHE A 149 -23.32 0.01 4.71
N ASP A 150 -24.21 0.81 5.32
CA ASP A 150 -24.40 0.80 6.78
C ASP A 150 -24.98 -0.54 7.29
N ILE A 151 -25.56 -1.34 6.39
CA ILE A 151 -26.13 -2.66 6.72
C ILE A 151 -25.10 -3.78 6.46
N ALA A 152 -24.17 -3.60 5.54
CA ALA A 152 -23.19 -4.62 5.14
C ALA A 152 -21.99 -4.74 6.08
N ASP A 153 -21.67 -3.70 6.89
CA ASP A 153 -20.52 -3.70 7.80
C ASP A 153 -20.65 -4.75 8.93
N GLU A 154 -21.86 -5.18 9.29
CA GLU A 154 -22.07 -6.27 10.26
C GLU A 154 -22.03 -7.66 9.62
N GLU A 155 -22.49 -7.80 8.38
CA GLU A 155 -22.46 -9.09 7.65
C GLU A 155 -21.05 -9.40 7.13
N ASP A 156 -20.32 -8.41 6.62
CA ASP A 156 -18.94 -8.58 6.14
C ASP A 156 -17.97 -8.99 7.28
N LYS A 157 -18.11 -8.45 8.49
CA LYS A 157 -17.34 -8.91 9.64
C LYS A 157 -17.55 -10.39 9.96
N LYS A 158 -18.81 -10.86 9.90
CA LYS A 158 -19.15 -12.28 10.12
C LYS A 158 -18.59 -13.18 9.01
N ASP A 159 -18.63 -12.72 7.75
CA ASP A 159 -18.10 -13.48 6.61
C ASP A 159 -16.58 -13.56 6.61
N TYR A 160 -15.89 -12.54 7.15
CA TYR A 160 -14.45 -12.53 7.37
C TYR A 160 -14.01 -13.51 8.47
N GLU A 161 -14.74 -13.55 9.59
CA GLU A 161 -14.48 -14.49 10.69
C GLU A 161 -14.75 -15.95 10.26
N LEU A 162 -15.85 -16.21 9.53
CA LEU A 162 -16.16 -17.54 9.02
C LEU A 162 -15.16 -18.04 7.97
N LYS A 163 -14.66 -17.19 7.07
CA LYS A 163 -13.64 -17.56 6.07
C LYS A 163 -12.26 -17.72 6.70
N ALA A 164 -11.95 -17.00 7.78
CA ALA A 164 -10.73 -17.20 8.54
C ALA A 164 -10.73 -18.54 9.31
N GLU A 165 -11.89 -18.98 9.83
CA GLU A 165 -12.04 -20.27 10.51
C GLU A 165 -11.99 -21.47 9.56
N ILE A 166 -12.39 -21.32 8.30
CA ILE A 166 -12.35 -22.41 7.30
C ILE A 166 -10.95 -22.56 6.67
N ALA A 167 -10.03 -21.62 6.85
CA ALA A 167 -8.68 -21.64 6.27
C ALA A 167 -7.63 -22.33 7.16
N PHE A 168 -8.02 -22.99 8.27
CA PHE A 168 -7.18 -23.84 9.12
C PHE A 168 -7.61 -25.34 8.93
#